data_3a9e632f9de93633a005788d831e9d10
#
_entry.id   3a9e632f9de93633a005788d831e9d10
#
_cell.length_a   1.000
_cell.length_b   1.000
_cell.length_c   1.000
_cell.angle_alpha   90.00
_cell.angle_beta   90.00
_cell.angle_gamma   90.00
#
_symmetry.space_group_name_H-M   'P 1'
#
loop_
_entity.id
_entity.type
_entity.pdbx_description
1 polymer ?
#
loop_
_entity_poly.entity_id
_entity_poly.type
_entity_poly.pdbx_seq_one_letter_code
_entity_poly.pdbx_strand_id
1 'polypeptide(L)'
;MEIQPKPPRINTEQNTLKGVFLGLFTVLIGSILSVVVKLIASDVNVFTIVFSQFTLCLLCTVPWIIQQGVKELKTNQPMTHFTRGIFGCLSFYAFYFSINHIPLAEATLLRHSAPLIVPLILFICFKTSVPSLRWLALCLGFIGIAIILRPSGEQVSPWHIVGLFSGIGLAFSMVLTRRLSKDEPEKRILFYYFLISLIVSLPFFITHFEPIPLRVLPGLLLIGFGMYFAFIPYTRAYAYAKSSIVSATSYFAVIYAGFFDWLVWNTLPEKYAIIGTLIILLAGFIILRQSMDAVSYTHLTLPTNREV
;
A
#
# COMPACT_ATOMS: atom_id res chain seq x y z
N MET A 1 -12.29 39.87 -3.50
CA MET A 1 -11.55 38.83 -2.81
C MET A 1 -12.60 37.91 -2.18
N GLU A 2 -13.16 36.96 -2.98
CA GLU A 2 -14.22 36.04 -2.56
C GLU A 2 -13.57 34.92 -1.75
N ILE A 3 -13.93 34.86 -0.49
CA ILE A 3 -13.56 33.76 0.41
C ILE A 3 -14.38 32.55 -0.03
N GLN A 4 -13.75 31.65 -0.77
CA GLN A 4 -14.39 30.36 -1.08
C GLN A 4 -14.68 29.60 0.21
N PRO A 5 -15.90 29.08 0.39
CA PRO A 5 -16.26 28.34 1.60
C PRO A 5 -15.39 27.10 1.70
N LYS A 6 -14.72 26.93 2.85
CA LYS A 6 -14.00 25.72 3.21
C LYS A 6 -14.95 24.52 3.02
N PRO A 7 -14.52 23.44 2.32
CA PRO A 7 -15.37 22.27 2.18
C PRO A 7 -15.80 21.78 3.57
N PRO A 8 -17.06 21.32 3.73
CA PRO A 8 -17.59 20.90 5.02
C PRO A 8 -16.68 19.81 5.59
N ARG A 9 -16.14 20.07 6.79
CA ARG A 9 -15.51 19.00 7.58
C ARG A 9 -16.59 17.98 7.84
N ILE A 10 -16.48 16.82 7.20
CA ILE A 10 -17.35 15.69 7.49
C ILE A 10 -17.10 15.36 8.96
N ASN A 11 -18.05 15.68 9.81
CA ASN A 11 -18.09 15.30 11.21
C ASN A 11 -18.40 13.78 11.27
N THR A 12 -17.42 12.97 10.81
CA THR A 12 -17.48 11.52 10.98
C THR A 12 -17.08 11.24 12.42
N GLU A 13 -18.07 10.98 13.27
CA GLU A 13 -17.78 10.31 14.54
C GLU A 13 -16.82 9.18 14.26
N GLN A 14 -15.68 9.18 14.94
CA GLN A 14 -14.64 8.18 14.72
C GLN A 14 -15.17 6.80 15.09
N ASN A 15 -15.72 6.10 14.10
CA ASN A 15 -16.13 4.73 14.26
C ASN A 15 -14.94 3.82 13.93
N THR A 16 -14.08 3.65 14.92
CA THR A 16 -12.85 2.87 14.79
C THR A 16 -13.09 1.44 14.30
N LEU A 17 -14.18 0.79 14.76
CA LEU A 17 -14.53 -0.56 14.31
C LEU A 17 -14.85 -0.60 12.82
N LYS A 18 -15.59 0.39 12.31
CA LYS A 18 -15.87 0.51 10.88
C LYS A 18 -14.59 0.72 10.07
N GLY A 19 -13.66 1.55 10.56
CA GLY A 19 -12.36 1.76 9.95
C GLY A 19 -11.51 0.49 9.89
N VAL A 20 -11.47 -0.28 10.97
CA VAL A 20 -10.77 -1.57 11.02
C VAL A 20 -11.40 -2.58 10.06
N PHE A 21 -12.73 -2.70 10.05
CA PHE A 21 -13.43 -3.61 9.14
C PHE A 21 -13.16 -3.28 7.67
N LEU A 22 -13.24 -2.00 7.29
CA LEU A 22 -12.93 -1.55 5.92
C LEU A 22 -11.46 -1.80 5.58
N GLY A 23 -10.53 -1.62 6.52
CA GLY A 23 -9.12 -1.94 6.35
C GLY A 23 -8.89 -3.43 6.09
N LEU A 24 -9.45 -4.31 6.92
CA LEU A 24 -9.37 -5.76 6.76
C LEU A 24 -9.99 -6.23 5.43
N PHE A 25 -11.14 -5.67 5.06
CA PHE A 25 -11.80 -5.98 3.80
C PHE A 25 -10.96 -5.57 2.59
N THR A 26 -10.35 -4.39 2.63
CA THR A 26 -9.39 -3.95 1.60
C THR A 26 -8.24 -4.93 1.43
N VAL A 27 -7.65 -5.34 2.55
CA VAL A 27 -6.50 -6.24 2.56
C VAL A 27 -6.88 -7.63 2.04
N LEU A 28 -8.07 -8.12 2.37
CA LEU A 28 -8.60 -9.37 1.83
C LEU A 28 -8.75 -9.31 0.30
N ILE A 29 -9.38 -8.24 -0.22
CA ILE A 29 -9.48 -8.02 -1.68
C ILE A 29 -8.08 -8.00 -2.31
N GLY A 30 -7.16 -7.22 -1.75
CA GLY A 30 -5.78 -7.14 -2.24
C GLY A 30 -5.06 -8.49 -2.26
N SER A 31 -5.26 -9.32 -1.24
CA SER A 31 -4.69 -10.67 -1.19
C SER A 31 -5.29 -11.61 -2.24
N ILE A 32 -6.60 -11.57 -2.46
CA ILE A 32 -7.28 -12.31 -3.54
C ILE A 32 -6.72 -11.90 -4.91
N LEU A 33 -6.59 -10.58 -5.14
CA LEU A 33 -6.05 -10.08 -6.40
C LEU A 33 -4.59 -10.53 -6.61
N SER A 34 -3.79 -10.60 -5.54
CA SER A 34 -2.42 -11.10 -5.60
C SER A 34 -2.36 -12.59 -5.98
N VAL A 35 -3.32 -13.39 -5.50
CA VAL A 35 -3.49 -14.80 -5.94
C VAL A 35 -3.79 -14.84 -7.43
N VAL A 36 -4.73 -14.03 -7.92
CA VAL A 36 -5.09 -13.99 -9.34
C VAL A 36 -3.87 -13.59 -10.19
N VAL A 37 -3.10 -12.58 -9.76
CA VAL A 37 -1.85 -12.21 -10.44
C VAL A 37 -0.91 -13.41 -10.54
N LYS A 38 -0.67 -14.12 -9.43
CA LYS A 38 0.23 -15.28 -9.40
C LYS A 38 -0.26 -16.42 -10.29
N LEU A 39 -1.59 -16.63 -10.37
CA LEU A 39 -2.18 -17.67 -11.22
C LEU A 39 -2.04 -17.38 -12.71
N ILE A 40 -2.17 -16.12 -13.15
CA ILE A 40 -2.10 -15.78 -14.58
C ILE A 40 -0.68 -15.44 -15.04
N ALA A 41 0.27 -15.31 -14.12
CA ALA A 41 1.64 -14.89 -14.43
C ALA A 41 2.44 -15.93 -15.23
N SER A 42 1.98 -17.19 -15.29
CA SER A 42 2.53 -18.20 -16.19
C SER A 42 2.14 -18.00 -17.66
N ASP A 43 1.03 -17.30 -17.89
CA ASP A 43 0.41 -17.15 -19.22
C ASP A 43 0.58 -15.74 -19.80
N VAL A 44 0.89 -14.76 -18.96
CA VAL A 44 1.06 -13.36 -19.36
C VAL A 44 2.14 -12.68 -18.52
N ASN A 45 2.98 -11.89 -19.16
CA ASN A 45 4.08 -11.23 -18.47
C ASN A 45 3.60 -10.13 -17.50
N VAL A 46 4.43 -9.83 -16.50
CA VAL A 46 4.13 -8.84 -15.45
C VAL A 46 3.89 -7.44 -16.03
N PHE A 47 4.56 -7.10 -17.14
CA PHE A 47 4.40 -5.78 -17.77
C PHE A 47 2.98 -5.59 -18.29
N THR A 48 2.39 -6.62 -18.89
CA THR A 48 1.00 -6.63 -19.36
C THR A 48 0.02 -6.57 -18.19
N ILE A 49 0.27 -7.29 -17.10
CA ILE A 49 -0.59 -7.27 -15.90
C ILE A 49 -0.64 -5.86 -15.31
N VAL A 50 0.52 -5.23 -15.07
CA VAL A 50 0.61 -3.88 -14.48
C VAL A 50 -0.01 -2.83 -15.39
N PHE A 51 0.27 -2.88 -16.70
CA PHE A 51 -0.33 -1.94 -17.66
C PHE A 51 -1.85 -2.07 -17.70
N SER A 52 -2.38 -3.29 -17.82
CA SER A 52 -3.82 -3.55 -17.85
C SER A 52 -4.50 -3.11 -16.56
N GLN A 53 -3.88 -3.38 -15.39
CA GLN A 53 -4.37 -2.93 -14.09
C GLN A 53 -4.55 -1.41 -14.05
N PHE A 54 -3.51 -0.64 -14.40
CA PHE A 54 -3.58 0.82 -14.32
C PHE A 54 -4.49 1.43 -15.39
N THR A 55 -4.57 0.80 -16.58
CA THR A 55 -5.53 1.18 -17.62
C THR A 55 -6.97 1.06 -17.11
N LEU A 56 -7.34 -0.08 -16.55
CA LEU A 56 -8.68 -0.32 -16.02
C LEU A 56 -8.98 0.57 -14.80
N CYS A 57 -8.03 0.74 -13.90
CA CYS A 57 -8.17 1.67 -12.78
C CYS A 57 -8.42 3.12 -13.25
N LEU A 58 -7.68 3.58 -14.27
CA LEU A 58 -7.87 4.91 -14.84
C LEU A 58 -9.24 5.05 -15.49
N LEU A 59 -9.67 4.06 -16.28
CA LEU A 59 -10.99 4.03 -16.90
C LEU A 59 -12.12 4.15 -15.87
N CYS A 60 -11.98 3.52 -14.70
CA CYS A 60 -12.94 3.66 -13.60
C CYS A 60 -13.02 5.08 -13.01
N THR A 61 -12.02 5.94 -13.24
CA THR A 61 -12.07 7.34 -12.80
C THR A 61 -12.80 8.26 -13.79
N VAL A 62 -12.97 7.83 -15.05
CA VAL A 62 -13.57 8.63 -16.12
C VAL A 62 -14.99 9.13 -15.78
N PRO A 63 -15.92 8.30 -15.24
CA PRO A 63 -17.26 8.78 -14.87
C PRO A 63 -17.23 9.95 -13.87
N TRP A 64 -16.27 9.94 -12.94
CA TRP A 64 -16.09 11.05 -12.00
C TRP A 64 -15.64 12.34 -12.71
N ILE A 65 -14.72 12.24 -13.68
CA ILE A 65 -14.26 13.41 -14.44
C ILE A 65 -15.39 14.00 -15.27
N ILE A 66 -16.21 13.14 -15.91
CA ILE A 66 -17.37 13.60 -16.69
C ILE A 66 -18.37 14.33 -15.80
N GLN A 67 -18.62 13.84 -14.58
CA GLN A 67 -19.60 14.44 -13.65
C GLN A 67 -19.11 15.76 -13.03
N GLN A 68 -17.83 15.84 -12.64
CA GLN A 68 -17.30 16.99 -11.89
C GLN A 68 -16.57 18.01 -12.77
N GLY A 69 -16.21 17.61 -13.99
CA GLY A 69 -15.47 18.43 -14.95
C GLY A 69 -13.95 18.44 -14.76
N VAL A 70 -13.27 18.84 -15.84
CA VAL A 70 -11.79 18.84 -15.94
C VAL A 70 -11.13 19.81 -14.96
N LYS A 71 -11.88 20.80 -14.47
CA LYS A 71 -11.38 21.80 -13.50
C LYS A 71 -10.95 21.15 -12.17
N GLU A 72 -11.59 20.04 -11.78
CA GLU A 72 -11.24 19.28 -10.59
C GLU A 72 -9.87 18.57 -10.67
N LEU A 73 -9.31 18.47 -11.87
CA LEU A 73 -7.96 17.91 -12.08
C LEU A 73 -6.85 18.91 -11.76
N LYS A 74 -7.14 20.20 -11.59
CA LYS A 74 -6.11 21.19 -11.31
C LYS A 74 -5.45 20.92 -9.95
N THR A 75 -4.12 20.73 -9.96
CA THR A 75 -3.30 20.49 -8.77
C THR A 75 -2.21 21.54 -8.59
N ASN A 76 -1.89 21.86 -7.35
CA ASN A 76 -0.75 22.70 -7.00
C ASN A 76 0.50 21.88 -6.65
N GLN A 77 0.41 20.53 -6.66
CA GLN A 77 1.48 19.63 -6.26
C GLN A 77 1.81 18.57 -7.34
N PRO A 78 2.05 18.97 -8.61
CA PRO A 78 2.23 18.01 -9.71
C PRO A 78 3.43 17.09 -9.48
N MET A 79 4.54 17.63 -8.92
CA MET A 79 5.74 16.84 -8.65
C MET A 79 5.52 15.79 -7.58
N THR A 80 4.70 16.08 -6.57
CA THR A 80 4.35 15.10 -5.53
C THR A 80 3.51 13.96 -6.11
N HIS A 81 2.55 14.24 -6.99
CA HIS A 81 1.79 13.24 -7.73
C HIS A 81 2.69 12.38 -8.62
N PHE A 82 3.59 13.04 -9.37
CA PHE A 82 4.52 12.34 -10.27
C PHE A 82 5.42 11.36 -9.52
N THR A 83 6.08 11.84 -8.47
CA THR A 83 6.95 11.00 -7.64
C THR A 83 6.19 9.85 -7.00
N ARG A 84 4.97 10.12 -6.48
CA ARG A 84 4.10 9.09 -5.91
C ARG A 84 3.72 8.04 -6.95
N GLY A 85 3.38 8.46 -8.16
CA GLY A 85 3.02 7.57 -9.26
C GLY A 85 4.16 6.62 -9.64
N ILE A 86 5.38 7.16 -9.79
CA ILE A 86 6.57 6.37 -10.10
C ILE A 86 6.85 5.34 -9.01
N PHE A 87 6.99 5.76 -7.74
CA PHE A 87 7.28 4.83 -6.65
C PHE A 87 6.19 3.78 -6.46
N GLY A 88 4.93 4.17 -6.62
CA GLY A 88 3.81 3.24 -6.54
C GLY A 88 3.81 2.22 -7.69
N CYS A 89 4.06 2.66 -8.92
CA CYS A 89 4.14 1.78 -10.09
C CYS A 89 5.30 0.79 -9.98
N LEU A 90 6.51 1.29 -9.66
CA LEU A 90 7.69 0.45 -9.47
C LEU A 90 7.50 -0.55 -8.32
N SER A 91 6.81 -0.13 -7.25
CA SER A 91 6.44 -1.03 -6.15
C SER A 91 5.55 -2.19 -6.61
N PHE A 92 4.60 -1.95 -7.52
CA PHE A 92 3.76 -3.03 -8.08
C PHE A 92 4.57 -3.96 -8.98
N TYR A 93 5.44 -3.43 -9.84
CA TYR A 93 6.35 -4.26 -10.63
C TYR A 93 7.19 -5.17 -9.75
N ALA A 94 7.88 -4.60 -8.77
CA ALA A 94 8.74 -5.35 -7.87
C ALA A 94 7.95 -6.42 -7.09
N PHE A 95 6.72 -6.11 -6.65
CA PHE A 95 5.87 -7.07 -5.97
C PHE A 95 5.43 -8.21 -6.88
N TYR A 96 4.94 -7.91 -8.11
CA TYR A 96 4.45 -8.92 -9.03
C TYR A 96 5.57 -9.81 -9.56
N PHE A 97 6.75 -9.26 -9.78
CA PHE A 97 7.93 -10.08 -10.06
C PHE A 97 8.29 -10.98 -8.87
N SER A 98 8.24 -10.47 -7.65
CA SER A 98 8.56 -11.25 -6.46
C SER A 98 7.59 -12.42 -6.27
N ILE A 99 6.26 -12.20 -6.31
CA ILE A 99 5.27 -13.28 -6.09
C ILE A 99 5.31 -14.38 -7.13
N ASN A 100 5.89 -14.13 -8.30
CA ASN A 100 6.04 -15.15 -9.34
C ASN A 100 7.21 -16.12 -9.08
N HIS A 101 8.13 -15.74 -8.18
CA HIS A 101 9.36 -16.49 -7.97
C HIS A 101 9.55 -16.97 -6.52
N ILE A 102 8.84 -16.38 -5.57
CA ILE A 102 8.84 -16.77 -4.16
C ILE A 102 7.41 -16.97 -3.65
N PRO A 103 7.19 -17.63 -2.49
CA PRO A 103 5.89 -17.78 -1.89
C PRO A 103 5.17 -16.44 -1.71
N LEU A 104 3.84 -16.44 -1.93
CA LEU A 104 3.02 -15.23 -1.84
C LEU A 104 3.09 -14.60 -0.45
N ALA A 105 3.12 -15.43 0.60
CA ALA A 105 3.25 -14.97 1.99
C ALA A 105 4.54 -14.18 2.22
N GLU A 106 5.68 -14.66 1.71
CA GLU A 106 6.99 -14.02 1.87
C GLU A 106 7.06 -12.70 1.10
N ALA A 107 6.66 -12.70 -0.18
CA ALA A 107 6.62 -11.49 -0.99
C ALA A 107 5.68 -10.44 -0.37
N THR A 108 4.51 -10.88 0.14
CA THR A 108 3.53 -10.00 0.80
C THR A 108 4.10 -9.41 2.09
N LEU A 109 4.81 -10.20 2.88
CA LEU A 109 5.46 -9.74 4.11
C LEU A 109 6.53 -8.68 3.80
N LEU A 110 7.39 -8.92 2.80
CA LEU A 110 8.42 -7.97 2.37
C LEU A 110 7.80 -6.66 1.90
N ARG A 111 6.71 -6.71 1.13
CA ARG A 111 5.95 -5.53 0.71
C ARG A 111 5.34 -4.80 1.91
N HIS A 112 4.72 -5.52 2.84
CA HIS A 112 4.08 -4.95 4.04
C HIS A 112 5.07 -4.62 5.17
N SER A 113 6.39 -4.71 4.93
CA SER A 113 7.41 -4.05 5.74
C SER A 113 7.41 -2.51 5.56
N ALA A 114 6.69 -1.99 4.58
CA ALA A 114 6.56 -0.55 4.30
C ALA A 114 6.29 0.32 5.55
N PRO A 115 5.39 -0.02 6.50
CA PRO A 115 5.19 0.78 7.72
C PRO A 115 6.44 0.90 8.59
N LEU A 116 7.35 -0.07 8.55
CA LEU A 116 8.66 -0.01 9.24
C LEU A 116 9.60 0.97 8.53
N ILE A 117 9.50 1.07 7.21
CA ILE A 117 10.38 1.91 6.37
C ILE A 117 9.91 3.38 6.40
N VAL A 118 8.61 3.65 6.58
CA VAL A 118 8.03 5.00 6.61
C VAL A 118 8.74 5.94 7.61
N PRO A 119 8.99 5.59 8.90
CA PRO A 119 9.72 6.46 9.82
C PRO A 119 11.14 6.77 9.35
N LEU A 120 11.81 5.81 8.70
CA LEU A 120 13.15 5.99 8.15
C LEU A 120 13.15 7.01 7.01
N ILE A 121 12.18 6.93 6.10
CA ILE A 121 11.99 7.92 5.02
C ILE A 121 11.71 9.32 5.61
N LEU A 122 10.86 9.41 6.63
CA LEU A 122 10.53 10.67 7.29
C LEU A 122 11.76 11.28 7.97
N PHE A 123 12.62 10.46 8.57
CA PHE A 123 13.87 10.90 9.17
C PHE A 123 14.88 11.39 8.11
N ILE A 124 15.14 10.59 7.07
CA ILE A 124 16.18 10.89 6.07
C ILE A 124 15.73 12.03 5.14
N CYS A 125 14.52 11.94 4.57
CA CYS A 125 14.07 12.85 3.52
C CYS A 125 13.42 14.13 4.07
N PHE A 126 12.77 14.03 5.24
CA PHE A 126 12.01 15.15 5.83
C PHE A 126 12.59 15.65 7.15
N LYS A 127 13.74 15.09 7.58
CA LYS A 127 14.46 15.47 8.81
C LYS A 127 13.57 15.49 10.07
N THR A 128 12.55 14.65 10.09
CA THR A 128 11.61 14.54 11.22
C THR A 128 12.26 13.69 12.32
N SER A 129 12.25 14.14 13.57
CA SER A 129 12.76 13.36 14.70
C SER A 129 11.96 12.07 14.88
N VAL A 130 12.67 10.95 15.05
CA VAL A 130 12.07 9.65 15.32
C VAL A 130 12.32 9.31 16.79
N PRO A 131 11.27 9.10 17.61
CA PRO A 131 11.43 8.71 19.02
C PRO A 131 12.24 7.42 19.18
N SER A 132 12.99 7.30 20.28
CA SER A 132 13.89 6.17 20.54
C SER A 132 13.21 4.79 20.46
N LEU A 133 11.98 4.69 20.98
CA LEU A 133 11.21 3.44 20.91
C LEU A 133 10.87 3.02 19.47
N ARG A 134 10.75 3.97 18.54
CA ARG A 134 10.58 3.64 17.09
C ARG A 134 11.86 3.09 16.48
N TRP A 135 13.02 3.55 16.94
CA TRP A 135 14.31 2.97 16.52
C TRP A 135 14.41 1.51 16.95
N LEU A 136 14.02 1.20 18.20
CA LEU A 136 13.95 -0.19 18.66
C LEU A 136 13.02 -1.05 17.77
N ALA A 137 11.82 -0.56 17.49
CA ALA A 137 10.88 -1.26 16.62
C ALA A 137 11.43 -1.43 15.19
N LEU A 138 12.14 -0.43 14.66
CA LEU A 138 12.82 -0.53 13.36
C LEU A 138 13.88 -1.63 13.38
N CYS A 139 14.76 -1.65 14.40
CA CYS A 139 15.77 -2.70 14.55
C CYS A 139 15.16 -4.10 14.62
N LEU A 140 14.10 -4.28 15.44
CA LEU A 140 13.38 -5.55 15.51
C LEU A 140 12.75 -5.93 14.16
N GLY A 141 12.13 -4.97 13.46
CA GLY A 141 11.55 -5.21 12.16
C GLY A 141 12.59 -5.64 11.12
N PHE A 142 13.75 -4.98 11.09
CA PHE A 142 14.84 -5.36 10.19
C PHE A 142 15.46 -6.71 10.56
N ILE A 143 15.55 -7.08 11.85
CA ILE A 143 15.95 -8.43 12.27
C ILE A 143 14.94 -9.45 11.76
N GLY A 144 13.64 -9.18 11.87
CA GLY A 144 12.59 -10.05 11.31
C GLY A 144 12.74 -10.23 9.80
N ILE A 145 12.98 -9.15 9.05
CA ILE A 145 13.26 -9.21 7.61
C ILE A 145 14.52 -10.05 7.32
N ALA A 146 15.61 -9.84 8.08
CA ALA A 146 16.85 -10.59 7.91
C ALA A 146 16.66 -12.10 8.16
N ILE A 147 15.83 -12.48 9.14
CA ILE A 147 15.51 -13.89 9.41
C ILE A 147 14.74 -14.52 8.24
N ILE A 148 13.83 -13.77 7.61
CA ILE A 148 13.08 -14.25 6.44
C ILE A 148 13.99 -14.36 5.21
N LEU A 149 14.85 -13.36 5.03
CA LEU A 149 15.82 -13.34 3.93
C LEU A 149 16.93 -14.38 4.13
N ARG A 150 17.07 -14.93 5.34
CA ARG A 150 18.05 -15.96 5.61
C ARG A 150 17.64 -17.24 4.90
N PRO A 151 18.47 -17.74 3.98
CA PRO A 151 18.15 -18.98 3.31
C PRO A 151 18.18 -20.12 4.30
N SER A 152 17.18 -20.98 4.27
CA SER A 152 17.17 -22.29 4.90
C SER A 152 18.09 -23.24 4.11
N GLY A 153 19.40 -22.97 4.10
CA GLY A 153 20.40 -23.82 3.43
C GLY A 153 20.49 -23.64 1.91
N GLU A 154 19.57 -22.99 1.27
CA GLU A 154 19.59 -22.64 -0.16
C GLU A 154 19.80 -21.16 -0.36
N GLN A 155 20.42 -20.75 -1.48
CA GLN A 155 20.84 -19.39 -1.76
C GLN A 155 19.68 -18.39 -1.66
N VAL A 156 19.93 -17.20 -1.07
CA VAL A 156 18.97 -16.09 -1.08
C VAL A 156 18.53 -15.82 -2.50
N SER A 157 17.27 -16.08 -2.81
CA SER A 157 16.75 -15.75 -4.12
C SER A 157 16.77 -14.21 -4.31
N PRO A 158 17.31 -13.71 -5.43
CA PRO A 158 17.29 -12.28 -5.74
C PRO A 158 15.87 -11.67 -5.65
N TRP A 159 14.85 -12.49 -5.79
CA TRP A 159 13.44 -12.09 -5.75
C TRP A 159 12.96 -11.64 -4.36
N HIS A 160 13.62 -12.08 -3.28
CA HIS A 160 13.37 -11.53 -1.94
C HIS A 160 13.82 -10.06 -1.85
N ILE A 161 14.98 -9.75 -2.46
CA ILE A 161 15.48 -8.37 -2.53
C ILE A 161 14.51 -7.51 -3.34
N VAL A 162 14.02 -8.04 -4.49
CA VAL A 162 12.99 -7.37 -5.29
C VAL A 162 11.72 -7.14 -4.46
N GLY A 163 11.28 -8.13 -3.68
CA GLY A 163 10.16 -8.00 -2.75
C GLY A 163 10.36 -6.88 -1.72
N LEU A 164 11.56 -6.75 -1.16
CA LEU A 164 11.89 -5.67 -0.24
C LEU A 164 11.86 -4.30 -0.92
N PHE A 165 12.37 -4.18 -2.16
CA PHE A 165 12.23 -2.96 -2.96
C PHE A 165 10.76 -2.58 -3.19
N SER A 166 9.87 -3.56 -3.32
CA SER A 166 8.43 -3.28 -3.40
C SER A 166 7.91 -2.60 -2.13
N GLY A 167 8.38 -3.03 -0.95
CA GLY A 167 8.07 -2.41 0.35
C GLY A 167 8.61 -0.98 0.46
N ILE A 168 9.83 -0.74 0.00
CA ILE A 168 10.42 0.61 -0.03
C ILE A 168 9.60 1.54 -0.93
N GLY A 169 9.27 1.10 -2.15
CA GLY A 169 8.44 1.86 -3.08
C GLY A 169 7.05 2.16 -2.52
N LEU A 170 6.43 1.17 -1.86
CA LEU A 170 5.16 1.36 -1.17
C LEU A 170 5.28 2.38 -0.03
N ALA A 171 6.34 2.34 0.77
CA ALA A 171 6.57 3.29 1.86
C ALA A 171 6.68 4.74 1.35
N PHE A 172 7.44 4.97 0.26
CA PHE A 172 7.48 6.28 -0.41
C PHE A 172 6.11 6.72 -0.90
N SER A 173 5.39 5.84 -1.60
CA SER A 173 4.04 6.12 -2.08
C SER A 173 3.08 6.47 -0.93
N MET A 174 3.16 5.77 0.22
CA MET A 174 2.35 6.05 1.42
C MET A 174 2.66 7.43 2.01
N VAL A 175 3.94 7.80 2.16
CA VAL A 175 4.35 9.10 2.70
C VAL A 175 3.85 10.23 1.81
N LEU A 176 4.02 10.10 0.48
CA LEU A 176 3.58 11.11 -0.49
C LEU A 176 2.05 11.19 -0.56
N THR A 177 1.34 10.06 -0.47
CA THR A 177 -0.12 10.03 -0.39
C THR A 177 -0.62 10.81 0.83
N ARG A 178 -0.01 10.57 2.00
CA ARG A 178 -0.35 11.31 3.21
C ARG A 178 -0.10 12.81 3.09
N ARG A 179 0.96 13.20 2.38
CA ARG A 179 1.24 14.62 2.09
C ARG A 179 0.15 15.23 1.21
N LEU A 180 -0.21 14.55 0.11
CA LEU A 180 -1.24 15.00 -0.82
C LEU A 180 -2.62 15.06 -0.16
N SER A 181 -2.98 14.10 0.68
CA SER A 181 -4.30 14.02 1.30
C SER A 181 -4.64 15.16 2.27
N LYS A 182 -3.67 16.06 2.57
CA LYS A 182 -3.93 17.26 3.36
C LYS A 182 -4.60 18.38 2.55
N ASP A 183 -4.25 18.45 1.26
CA ASP A 183 -4.61 19.59 0.41
C ASP A 183 -5.41 19.17 -0.83
N GLU A 184 -5.39 17.87 -1.19
CA GLU A 184 -5.96 17.35 -2.42
C GLU A 184 -7.10 16.36 -2.12
N PRO A 185 -8.20 16.41 -2.90
CA PRO A 185 -9.28 15.43 -2.77
C PRO A 185 -8.82 14.03 -3.22
N GLU A 186 -9.34 13.01 -2.56
CA GLU A 186 -9.00 11.60 -2.80
C GLU A 186 -9.06 11.19 -4.26
N LYS A 187 -10.15 11.52 -4.94
CA LYS A 187 -10.37 11.13 -6.35
C LYS A 187 -9.32 11.71 -7.29
N ARG A 188 -8.84 12.93 -7.03
CA ARG A 188 -7.73 13.56 -7.76
C ARG A 188 -6.42 12.82 -7.53
N ILE A 189 -6.14 12.44 -6.27
CA ILE A 189 -4.94 11.68 -5.91
C ILE A 189 -4.93 10.34 -6.64
N LEU A 190 -6.05 9.62 -6.69
CA LEU A 190 -6.18 8.35 -7.39
C LEU A 190 -6.06 8.52 -8.91
N PHE A 191 -6.70 9.53 -9.49
CA PHE A 191 -6.61 9.81 -10.92
C PHE A 191 -5.15 10.01 -11.36
N TYR A 192 -4.42 10.91 -10.72
CA TYR A 192 -3.01 11.14 -11.06
C TYR A 192 -2.14 9.92 -10.81
N TYR A 193 -2.43 9.15 -9.77
CA TYR A 193 -1.73 7.91 -9.51
C TYR A 193 -1.87 6.92 -10.66
N PHE A 194 -3.10 6.66 -11.11
CA PHE A 194 -3.35 5.73 -12.20
C PHE A 194 -2.83 6.26 -13.54
N LEU A 195 -2.99 7.54 -13.81
CA LEU A 195 -2.49 8.18 -15.02
C LEU A 195 -0.95 8.08 -15.13
N ILE A 196 -0.24 8.46 -14.08
CA ILE A 196 1.23 8.45 -14.08
C ILE A 196 1.73 7.01 -14.12
N SER A 197 1.11 6.10 -13.37
CA SER A 197 1.47 4.69 -13.41
C SER A 197 1.22 4.06 -14.80
N LEU A 198 0.16 4.47 -15.49
CA LEU A 198 -0.11 4.06 -16.87
C LEU A 198 0.98 4.58 -17.82
N ILE A 199 1.33 5.86 -17.72
CA ILE A 199 2.39 6.48 -18.55
C ILE A 199 3.73 5.78 -18.31
N VAL A 200 4.08 5.50 -17.06
CA VAL A 200 5.32 4.81 -16.69
C VAL A 200 5.32 3.36 -17.18
N SER A 201 4.17 2.68 -17.12
CA SER A 201 4.08 1.27 -17.53
C SER A 201 4.01 1.08 -19.04
N LEU A 202 3.58 2.08 -19.81
CA LEU A 202 3.38 2.00 -21.26
C LEU A 202 4.65 1.60 -22.03
N PRO A 203 5.84 2.21 -21.83
CA PRO A 203 7.06 1.80 -22.54
C PRO A 203 7.43 0.35 -22.29
N PHE A 204 7.31 -0.12 -21.05
CA PHE A 204 7.60 -1.51 -20.67
C PHE A 204 6.61 -2.49 -21.33
N PHE A 205 5.32 -2.11 -21.38
CA PHE A 205 4.30 -2.89 -22.05
C PHE A 205 4.59 -3.01 -23.56
N ILE A 206 4.93 -1.88 -24.23
CA ILE A 206 5.22 -1.88 -25.69
C ILE A 206 6.46 -2.72 -26.00
N THR A 207 7.53 -2.60 -25.22
CA THR A 207 8.79 -3.31 -25.46
C THR A 207 8.71 -4.81 -25.17
N HIS A 208 7.78 -5.25 -24.33
CA HIS A 208 7.58 -6.65 -23.97
C HIS A 208 6.17 -7.14 -24.34
N PHE A 209 5.60 -6.54 -25.39
CA PHE A 209 4.26 -6.92 -25.82
C PHE A 209 4.22 -8.37 -26.33
N GLU A 210 3.29 -9.12 -25.77
CA GLU A 210 2.95 -10.48 -26.20
C GLU A 210 1.45 -10.57 -26.40
N PRO A 211 0.97 -11.38 -27.38
CA PRO A 211 -0.46 -11.60 -27.57
C PRO A 211 -1.12 -12.11 -26.29
N ILE A 212 -2.19 -11.45 -25.87
CA ILE A 212 -2.90 -11.79 -24.62
C ILE A 212 -3.85 -12.95 -24.91
N PRO A 213 -3.65 -14.14 -24.28
CA PRO A 213 -4.58 -15.24 -24.43
C PRO A 213 -5.97 -14.88 -23.85
N LEU A 214 -7.04 -15.23 -24.57
CA LEU A 214 -8.40 -14.93 -24.09
C LEU A 214 -8.71 -15.53 -22.71
N ARG A 215 -8.08 -16.65 -22.37
CA ARG A 215 -8.24 -17.31 -21.06
C ARG A 215 -7.80 -16.47 -19.87
N VAL A 216 -6.87 -15.54 -20.03
CA VAL A 216 -6.38 -14.67 -18.94
C VAL A 216 -7.16 -13.36 -18.83
N LEU A 217 -7.98 -13.02 -19.82
CA LEU A 217 -8.74 -11.77 -19.84
C LEU A 217 -9.63 -11.58 -18.60
N PRO A 218 -10.39 -12.60 -18.12
CA PRO A 218 -11.16 -12.46 -16.88
C PRO A 218 -10.28 -12.11 -15.68
N GLY A 219 -9.08 -12.71 -15.58
CA GLY A 219 -8.12 -12.41 -14.52
C GLY A 219 -7.61 -10.97 -14.58
N LEU A 220 -7.25 -10.47 -15.76
CA LEU A 220 -6.82 -9.08 -15.96
C LEU A 220 -7.93 -8.08 -15.61
N LEU A 221 -9.17 -8.36 -16.02
CA LEU A 221 -10.34 -7.54 -15.67
C LEU A 221 -10.57 -7.53 -14.15
N LEU A 222 -10.49 -8.71 -13.50
CA LEU A 222 -10.66 -8.83 -12.07
C LEU A 222 -9.57 -8.06 -11.31
N ILE A 223 -8.31 -8.12 -11.74
CA ILE A 223 -7.20 -7.37 -11.15
C ILE A 223 -7.47 -5.85 -11.29
N GLY A 224 -7.78 -5.37 -12.49
CA GLY A 224 -7.95 -3.94 -12.73
C GLY A 224 -9.15 -3.35 -11.99
N PHE A 225 -10.34 -3.91 -12.18
CA PHE A 225 -11.55 -3.45 -11.49
C PHE A 225 -11.48 -3.70 -9.99
N GLY A 226 -11.04 -4.89 -9.57
CA GLY A 226 -10.88 -5.25 -8.17
C GLY A 226 -9.93 -4.31 -7.43
N MET A 227 -8.82 -3.92 -8.05
CA MET A 227 -7.88 -2.96 -7.47
C MET A 227 -8.53 -1.59 -7.29
N TYR A 228 -9.25 -1.06 -8.27
CA TYR A 228 -10.00 0.19 -8.13
C TYR A 228 -10.99 0.11 -6.97
N PHE A 229 -11.79 -0.96 -6.91
CA PHE A 229 -12.75 -1.17 -5.82
C PHE A 229 -12.08 -1.36 -4.46
N ALA A 230 -10.87 -1.94 -4.39
CA ALA A 230 -10.11 -2.06 -3.15
C ALA A 230 -9.65 -0.69 -2.61
N PHE A 231 -9.37 0.28 -3.49
CA PHE A 231 -8.97 1.62 -3.06
C PHE A 231 -10.11 2.41 -2.39
N ILE A 232 -11.39 2.10 -2.69
CA ILE A 232 -12.54 2.78 -2.07
C ILE A 232 -12.64 2.49 -0.56
N PRO A 233 -12.75 1.22 -0.08
CA PRO A 233 -12.77 0.94 1.35
C PRO A 233 -11.45 1.32 2.03
N TYR A 234 -10.31 1.19 1.35
CA TYR A 234 -9.01 1.65 1.85
C TYR A 234 -9.06 3.12 2.27
N THR A 235 -9.48 3.99 1.38
CA THR A 235 -9.48 5.42 1.64
C THR A 235 -10.54 5.80 2.69
N ARG A 236 -11.71 5.15 2.65
CA ARG A 236 -12.75 5.33 3.67
C ARG A 236 -12.29 4.87 5.06
N ALA A 237 -11.46 3.81 5.14
CA ALA A 237 -10.91 3.37 6.41
C ALA A 237 -10.15 4.49 7.12
N TYR A 238 -9.35 5.28 6.38
CA TYR A 238 -8.62 6.43 6.94
C TYR A 238 -9.53 7.61 7.33
N ALA A 239 -10.74 7.70 6.81
CA ALA A 239 -11.72 8.69 7.26
C ALA A 239 -12.37 8.31 8.59
N TYR A 240 -12.55 7.00 8.87
CA TYR A 240 -13.23 6.50 10.07
C TYR A 240 -12.27 6.16 11.23
N ALA A 241 -11.00 5.85 10.96
CA ALA A 241 -10.05 5.45 11.98
C ALA A 241 -8.69 6.18 11.83
N LYS A 242 -7.94 6.25 12.92
CA LYS A 242 -6.58 6.82 12.93
C LYS A 242 -5.68 6.02 11.98
N SER A 243 -4.79 6.72 11.27
CA SER A 243 -3.86 6.09 10.30
C SER A 243 -3.07 4.93 10.91
N SER A 244 -2.68 5.03 12.18
CA SER A 244 -1.98 3.96 12.89
C SER A 244 -2.79 2.67 12.99
N ILE A 245 -4.10 2.76 13.22
CA ILE A 245 -4.99 1.61 13.33
C ILE A 245 -5.22 0.97 11.95
N VAL A 246 -5.47 1.80 10.93
CA VAL A 246 -5.66 1.32 9.56
C VAL A 246 -4.37 0.67 9.02
N SER A 247 -3.20 1.25 9.31
CA SER A 247 -1.91 0.65 8.91
C SER A 247 -1.69 -0.73 9.53
N ALA A 248 -2.19 -0.96 10.76
CA ALA A 248 -2.08 -2.27 11.39
C ALA A 248 -2.86 -3.35 10.65
N THR A 249 -4.00 -3.01 10.04
CA THR A 249 -4.77 -3.99 9.28
C THR A 249 -3.99 -4.53 8.09
N SER A 250 -3.01 -3.80 7.56
CA SER A 250 -2.19 -4.25 6.44
C SER A 250 -1.34 -5.48 6.75
N TYR A 251 -1.00 -5.72 8.02
CA TYR A 251 -0.28 -6.94 8.41
C TYR A 251 -1.11 -8.21 8.24
N PHE A 252 -2.45 -8.11 8.25
CA PHE A 252 -3.33 -9.24 7.93
C PHE A 252 -3.16 -9.73 6.49
N ALA A 253 -2.58 -8.92 5.60
CA ALA A 253 -2.23 -9.37 4.24
C ALA A 253 -1.33 -10.60 4.27
N VAL A 254 -0.40 -10.68 5.21
CA VAL A 254 0.52 -11.83 5.35
C VAL A 254 -0.23 -13.07 5.78
N ILE A 255 -1.21 -12.92 6.69
CA ILE A 255 -2.06 -14.04 7.16
C ILE A 255 -2.91 -14.55 5.99
N TYR A 256 -3.57 -13.63 5.26
CA TYR A 256 -4.36 -14.01 4.08
C TYR A 256 -3.49 -14.64 2.99
N ALA A 257 -2.30 -14.08 2.72
CA ALA A 257 -1.38 -14.61 1.74
C ALA A 257 -0.90 -16.01 2.11
N GLY A 258 -0.53 -16.26 3.38
CA GLY A 258 -0.16 -17.58 3.87
C GLY A 258 -1.30 -18.59 3.78
N PHE A 259 -2.53 -18.16 4.10
CA PHE A 259 -3.72 -18.99 3.94
C PHE A 259 -3.96 -19.35 2.47
N PHE A 260 -3.81 -18.41 1.55
CA PHE A 260 -3.97 -18.67 0.12
C PHE A 260 -2.82 -19.49 -0.47
N ASP A 261 -1.58 -19.32 -0.02
CA ASP A 261 -0.44 -20.17 -0.42
C ASP A 261 -0.72 -21.64 -0.06
N TRP A 262 -1.25 -21.88 1.15
CA TRP A 262 -1.65 -23.21 1.57
C TRP A 262 -2.83 -23.75 0.75
N LEU A 263 -3.87 -22.94 0.54
CA LEU A 263 -5.11 -23.36 -0.14
C LEU A 263 -4.91 -23.66 -1.62
N VAL A 264 -4.10 -22.84 -2.33
CA VAL A 264 -3.98 -22.88 -3.79
C VAL A 264 -2.75 -23.68 -4.24
N TRP A 265 -1.63 -23.52 -3.55
CA TRP A 265 -0.37 -24.17 -3.92
C TRP A 265 0.08 -25.27 -2.94
N ASN A 266 -0.69 -25.51 -1.88
CA ASN A 266 -0.36 -26.47 -0.82
C ASN A 266 1.02 -26.23 -0.18
N THR A 267 1.48 -24.96 -0.17
CA THR A 267 2.75 -24.54 0.40
C THR A 267 2.53 -23.98 1.80
N LEU A 268 3.23 -24.56 2.78
CA LEU A 268 3.24 -24.02 4.16
C LEU A 268 4.43 -23.09 4.34
N PRO A 269 4.25 -21.99 5.08
CA PRO A 269 5.37 -21.09 5.40
C PRO A 269 6.47 -21.85 6.14
N GLU A 270 7.72 -21.63 5.74
CA GLU A 270 8.86 -22.17 6.46
C GLU A 270 8.95 -21.61 7.88
N LYS A 271 9.59 -22.37 8.79
CA LYS A 271 9.76 -21.96 10.19
C LYS A 271 10.40 -20.58 10.35
N TYR A 272 11.37 -20.25 9.50
CA TYR A 272 12.02 -18.93 9.53
C TYR A 272 11.09 -17.79 9.04
N ALA A 273 10.24 -18.06 8.05
CA ALA A 273 9.21 -17.13 7.61
C ALA A 273 8.21 -16.85 8.74
N ILE A 274 7.81 -17.88 9.50
CA ILE A 274 6.91 -17.73 10.65
C ILE A 274 7.57 -16.91 11.76
N ILE A 275 8.82 -17.23 12.14
CA ILE A 275 9.54 -16.51 13.20
C ILE A 275 9.75 -15.04 12.81
N GLY A 276 10.24 -14.78 11.59
CA GLY A 276 10.44 -13.42 11.09
C GLY A 276 9.13 -12.63 11.01
N THR A 277 8.02 -13.28 10.59
CA THR A 277 6.69 -12.67 10.58
C THR A 277 6.26 -12.24 11.99
N LEU A 278 6.42 -13.09 13.00
CA LEU A 278 6.07 -12.76 14.38
C LEU A 278 6.88 -11.57 14.91
N ILE A 279 8.17 -11.51 14.58
CA ILE A 279 9.04 -10.38 14.97
C ILE A 279 8.59 -9.09 14.26
N ILE A 280 8.26 -9.13 12.97
CA ILE A 280 7.76 -7.95 12.22
C ILE A 280 6.41 -7.50 12.78
N LEU A 281 5.51 -8.42 13.09
CA LEU A 281 4.23 -8.09 13.72
C LEU A 281 4.43 -7.43 15.09
N LEU A 282 5.36 -7.93 15.91
CA LEU A 282 5.72 -7.33 17.20
C LEU A 282 6.27 -5.90 17.01
N ALA A 283 7.19 -5.71 16.07
CA ALA A 283 7.73 -4.39 15.73
C ALA A 283 6.63 -3.42 15.26
N GLY A 284 5.73 -3.89 14.39
CA GLY A 284 4.57 -3.13 13.96
C GLY A 284 3.63 -2.75 15.11
N PHE A 285 3.39 -3.67 16.04
CA PHE A 285 2.58 -3.41 17.23
C PHE A 285 3.19 -2.35 18.14
N ILE A 286 4.52 -2.35 18.34
CA ILE A 286 5.23 -1.32 19.13
C ILE A 286 5.04 0.06 18.49
N ILE A 287 5.19 0.18 17.15
CA ILE A 287 4.98 1.43 16.41
C ILE A 287 3.55 1.93 16.57
N LEU A 288 2.58 1.02 16.52
CA LEU A 288 1.16 1.32 16.65
C LEU A 288 0.83 1.87 18.04
N ARG A 289 1.25 1.17 19.09
CA ARG A 289 0.99 1.55 20.49
C ARG A 289 1.54 2.95 20.77
N GLN A 290 2.78 3.20 20.36
CA GLN A 290 3.39 4.52 20.53
C GLN A 290 2.64 5.63 19.75
N SER A 291 2.09 5.32 18.59
CA SER A 291 1.29 6.29 17.83
C SER A 291 -0.06 6.60 18.48
N MET A 292 -0.60 5.67 19.27
CA MET A 292 -1.83 5.87 20.04
C MET A 292 -1.56 6.69 21.31
N ASP A 293 -0.48 6.41 22.04
CA ASP A 293 -0.10 7.12 23.27
C ASP A 293 0.20 8.60 23.00
N ALA A 294 0.94 8.92 21.91
CA ALA A 294 1.24 10.29 21.53
C ALA A 294 -0.01 11.14 21.25
N VAL A 295 -1.12 10.54 20.85
CA VAL A 295 -2.40 11.24 20.62
C VAL A 295 -3.17 11.45 21.94
N SER A 296 -3.04 10.54 22.89
CA SER A 296 -3.68 10.66 24.21
C SER A 296 -3.13 11.85 24.98
N TYR A 297 -1.81 12.08 24.94
CA TYR A 297 -1.15 13.21 25.60
C TYR A 297 -1.53 14.58 25.02
N THR A 298 -1.76 14.69 23.70
CA THR A 298 -2.16 15.95 23.07
C THR A 298 -3.60 16.38 23.42
N HIS A 299 -4.47 15.45 23.81
CA HIS A 299 -5.82 15.77 24.28
C HIS A 299 -5.87 16.22 25.74
N LEU A 300 -4.86 15.85 26.55
CA LEU A 300 -4.78 16.22 27.97
C LEU A 300 -4.11 17.59 28.22
N THR A 301 -3.41 18.14 27.20
CA THR A 301 -2.65 19.40 27.30
C THR A 301 -3.25 20.57 26.54
N LEU A 302 -4.53 20.52 26.15
CA LEU A 302 -5.22 21.74 25.73
C LEU A 302 -5.45 22.57 26.97
N PRO A 303 -4.85 23.79 27.10
CA PRO A 303 -5.17 24.68 28.20
C PRO A 303 -6.64 25.07 28.06
N THR A 304 -7.41 24.79 29.11
CA THR A 304 -8.70 25.43 29.37
C THR A 304 -8.44 26.91 29.61
N ASN A 305 -8.29 27.71 28.56
CA ASN A 305 -8.48 29.14 28.71
C ASN A 305 -9.98 29.40 28.90
N ARG A 306 -10.44 29.14 30.10
CA ARG A 306 -11.49 29.93 30.76
C ARG A 306 -10.73 30.83 31.71
N GLU A 307 -10.55 32.09 31.34
CA GLU A 307 -10.51 33.19 32.30
C GLU A 307 -10.81 34.50 31.59
N VAL A 308 -11.94 35.06 32.01
CA VAL A 308 -12.39 36.44 32.14
C VAL A 308 -12.62 37.22 30.86
#